data_9d95f5f53b12aab19ebf9e65baa690af
#
_entry.id   9d95f5f53b12aab19ebf9e65baa690af
#
_cell.length_a   1.000
_cell.length_b   1.000
_cell.length_c   1.000
_cell.angle_alpha   90.00
_cell.angle_beta   90.00
_cell.angle_gamma   90.00
#
_symmetry.space_group_name_H-M   'P 1'
#
loop_
_entity.id
_entity.type
_entity.pdbx_description
1 polymer ?
#
loop_
_entity_poly.entity_id
_entity_poly.type
_entity_poly.pdbx_seq_one_letter_code
_entity_poly.pdbx_strand_id
1 'polypeptide(L)'
;EAQNTSPEQMKMFLTRLGFSSKMVVTGDITQIDLPTHQESGLSIVRDILEGIDDISFMDLTSEDVVRHRLVSEIVDAYGRFDDSVGGNRASRRVNKPRSLRSDR
;
A
#
# COMPACT_ATOMS: atom_id res chain seq x y z
N GLU A 1 -2.40 -0.06 4.41
CA GLU A 1 -1.41 0.96 4.00
C GLU A 1 -0.05 0.79 4.69
N ALA A 2 0.17 -0.35 5.31
CA ALA A 2 1.42 -0.57 6.04
C ALA A 2 2.64 -0.55 5.12
N GLN A 3 2.44 -0.73 3.82
CA GLN A 3 3.54 -0.69 2.87
C GLN A 3 4.20 0.69 2.82
N ASN A 4 3.53 1.73 3.31
CA ASN A 4 4.08 3.09 3.31
C ASN A 4 4.70 3.48 4.64
N THR A 5 4.97 2.52 5.50
CA THR A 5 5.70 2.77 6.74
C THR A 5 7.18 2.54 6.53
N SER A 6 7.99 3.24 7.32
CA SER A 6 9.42 2.98 7.37
C SER A 6 9.67 1.77 8.28
N PRO A 7 10.87 1.16 8.21
CA PRO A 7 11.20 0.09 9.13
C PRO A 7 11.09 0.51 10.59
N GLU A 8 11.49 1.73 10.90
CA GLU A 8 11.41 2.24 12.27
C GLU A 8 9.97 2.39 12.73
N GLN A 9 9.11 2.88 11.85
CA GLN A 9 7.70 3.02 12.18
C GLN A 9 7.05 1.67 12.40
N MET A 10 7.36 0.69 11.57
CA MET A 10 6.81 -0.65 11.73
C MET A 10 7.25 -1.26 13.05
N LYS A 11 8.53 -1.12 13.41
CA LYS A 11 9.03 -1.62 14.68
C LYS A 11 8.31 -0.96 15.84
N MET A 12 8.17 0.36 15.77
CA MET A 12 7.51 1.11 16.83
C MET A 12 6.07 0.63 17.02
N PHE A 13 5.38 0.41 15.91
CA PHE A 13 4.00 -0.01 15.95
C PHE A 13 3.85 -1.42 16.52
N LEU A 14 4.63 -2.36 16.02
CA LEU A 14 4.53 -3.75 16.43
C LEU A 14 4.90 -3.96 17.88
N THR A 15 5.84 -3.19 18.40
CA THR A 15 6.28 -3.34 19.79
C THR A 15 5.28 -2.76 20.80
N ARG A 16 4.19 -2.16 20.31
CA ARG A 16 3.11 -1.70 21.19
C ARG A 16 2.09 -2.77 21.53
N LEU A 17 2.27 -3.97 20.98
CA LEU A 17 1.33 -5.05 21.22
C LEU A 17 1.25 -5.37 22.72
N GLY A 18 0.05 -5.32 23.27
CA GLY A 18 -0.17 -5.60 24.68
C GLY A 18 -0.52 -7.05 24.95
N PHE A 19 -0.49 -7.42 26.23
CA PHE A 19 -0.88 -8.77 26.62
C PHE A 19 -2.33 -9.03 26.24
N SER A 20 -2.60 -10.22 25.76
CA SER A 20 -3.95 -10.65 25.35
C SER A 20 -4.50 -9.83 24.19
N SER A 21 -3.64 -9.18 23.44
CA SER A 21 -4.03 -8.39 22.29
C SER A 21 -3.68 -9.13 21.00
N LYS A 22 -4.39 -8.76 19.95
CA LYS A 22 -4.10 -9.28 18.61
C LYS A 22 -3.95 -8.10 17.66
N MET A 23 -3.00 -8.19 16.78
CA MET A 23 -2.74 -7.14 15.81
C MET A 23 -2.78 -7.74 14.41
N VAL A 24 -3.47 -7.08 13.52
CA VAL A 24 -3.50 -7.46 12.10
C VAL A 24 -2.95 -6.31 11.30
N VAL A 25 -1.92 -6.58 10.53
CA VAL A 25 -1.28 -5.57 9.70
C VAL A 25 -1.55 -5.91 8.25
N THR A 26 -2.09 -4.96 7.51
CA THR A 26 -2.42 -5.16 6.11
C THR A 26 -1.72 -4.13 5.24
N GLY A 27 -1.38 -4.53 4.03
CA GLY A 27 -0.77 -3.63 3.07
C GLY A 27 -0.49 -4.35 1.77
N ASP A 28 0.01 -3.59 0.81
CA ASP A 28 0.28 -4.11 -0.52
C ASP A 28 1.64 -3.57 -0.97
N ILE A 29 2.63 -4.46 -1.00
CA ILE A 29 4.00 -4.03 -1.34
C ILE A 29 4.15 -3.57 -2.78
N THR A 30 3.14 -3.79 -3.61
CA THR A 30 3.18 -3.27 -4.98
C THR A 30 2.72 -1.82 -5.07
N GLN A 31 2.25 -1.24 -3.98
CA GLN A 31 1.71 0.12 -3.96
C GLN A 31 2.48 1.03 -3.02
N ILE A 32 3.81 0.89 -3.00
CA ILE A 32 4.65 1.69 -2.13
C ILE A 32 4.84 3.08 -2.72
N ASP A 33 4.50 4.10 -1.92
CA ASP A 33 4.60 5.50 -2.31
C ASP A 33 5.70 6.26 -1.56
N LEU A 34 6.59 5.54 -0.92
CA LEU A 34 7.69 6.17 -0.19
C LEU A 34 8.72 6.74 -1.16
N PRO A 35 9.52 7.72 -0.74
CA PRO A 35 10.64 8.19 -1.56
C PRO A 35 11.53 7.01 -1.97
N THR A 36 12.13 7.12 -3.13
CA THR A 36 12.86 5.99 -3.71
C THR A 36 14.00 5.48 -2.83
N HIS A 37 14.56 6.34 -2.00
CA HIS A 37 15.68 5.95 -1.14
C HIS A 37 15.22 5.36 0.20
N GLN A 38 13.92 5.23 0.40
CA GLN A 38 13.38 4.80 1.69
C GLN A 38 12.77 3.42 1.56
N GLU A 39 13.16 2.50 2.44
CA GLU A 39 12.60 1.17 2.45
C GLU A 39 11.23 1.14 3.09
N SER A 40 10.39 0.23 2.62
CA SER A 40 9.09 -0.02 3.22
C SER A 40 9.26 -0.97 4.41
N GLY A 41 8.68 -0.60 5.54
CA GLY A 41 8.69 -1.47 6.71
C GLY A 41 8.00 -2.79 6.43
N LEU A 42 6.93 -2.76 5.66
CA LEU A 42 6.19 -3.99 5.36
C LEU A 42 7.00 -4.92 4.45
N SER A 43 7.76 -4.38 3.52
CA SER A 43 8.48 -5.22 2.58
C SER A 43 9.62 -5.98 3.23
N ILE A 44 10.15 -5.51 4.37
CA ILE A 44 11.23 -6.21 5.06
C ILE A 44 10.78 -6.93 6.32
N VAL A 45 9.54 -6.73 6.76
CA VAL A 45 9.09 -7.27 8.04
C VAL A 45 9.12 -8.80 8.03
N ARG A 46 8.86 -9.42 6.90
CA ARG A 46 8.87 -10.88 6.83
C ARG A 46 10.27 -11.42 7.13
N ASP A 47 11.29 -10.80 6.57
CA ASP A 47 12.66 -11.27 6.80
C ASP A 47 13.07 -11.09 8.25
N ILE A 48 12.59 -10.02 8.88
CA ILE A 48 12.96 -9.72 10.25
C ILE A 48 12.26 -10.65 11.24
N LEU A 49 10.98 -10.93 10.99
CA LEU A 49 10.14 -11.61 11.97
C LEU A 49 9.84 -13.07 11.62
N GLU A 50 10.41 -13.58 10.55
CA GLU A 50 10.17 -14.95 10.17
C GLU A 50 10.70 -15.89 11.25
N GLY A 51 9.91 -16.92 11.56
CA GLY A 51 10.31 -17.89 12.56
C GLY A 51 9.84 -17.60 13.97
N ILE A 52 9.20 -16.45 14.18
CA ILE A 52 8.66 -16.14 15.51
C ILE A 52 7.29 -16.79 15.63
N ASP A 53 7.11 -17.58 16.69
CA ASP A 53 5.82 -18.20 16.95
C ASP A 53 4.76 -17.11 17.16
N ASP A 54 3.55 -17.42 16.80
CA ASP A 54 2.41 -16.52 16.94
C ASP A 54 2.41 -15.35 15.96
N ILE A 55 3.33 -15.35 15.00
CA ILE A 55 3.30 -14.40 13.89
C ILE A 55 3.07 -15.19 12.61
N SER A 56 2.03 -14.84 11.87
CA SER A 56 1.69 -15.49 10.62
C SER A 56 1.70 -14.50 9.48
N PHE A 57 2.18 -14.94 8.33
CA PHE A 57 2.19 -14.14 7.11
C PHE A 57 1.24 -14.77 6.11
N MET A 58 0.25 -14.01 5.68
CA MET A 58 -0.76 -14.47 4.76
C MET A 58 -0.67 -13.66 3.48
N ASP A 59 -0.27 -14.30 2.40
CA ASP A 59 -0.14 -13.63 1.11
C ASP A 59 -1.43 -13.80 0.33
N LEU A 60 -1.98 -12.67 -0.12
CA LEU A 60 -3.17 -12.68 -0.95
C LEU A 60 -2.76 -12.48 -2.39
N THR A 61 -3.51 -13.09 -3.29
CA THR A 61 -3.24 -12.98 -4.72
C THR A 61 -4.36 -12.20 -5.38
N SER A 62 -4.21 -11.95 -6.68
CA SER A 62 -5.23 -11.24 -7.43
C SER A 62 -6.57 -11.96 -7.37
N GLU A 63 -6.56 -13.27 -7.15
CA GLU A 63 -7.80 -14.04 -7.05
C GLU A 63 -8.55 -13.75 -5.75
N ASP A 64 -7.87 -13.19 -4.77
CA ASP A 64 -8.48 -12.85 -3.49
C ASP A 64 -9.10 -11.46 -3.50
N VAL A 65 -8.94 -10.72 -4.58
CA VAL A 65 -9.48 -9.36 -4.67
C VAL A 65 -10.97 -9.44 -4.97
N VAL A 66 -11.78 -8.96 -4.04
CA VAL A 66 -13.23 -8.94 -4.20
C VAL A 66 -13.70 -7.51 -4.02
N ARG A 67 -14.41 -7.01 -5.01
CA ARG A 67 -14.91 -5.64 -4.97
C ARG A 67 -16.39 -5.61 -5.28
N HIS A 68 -17.09 -4.78 -4.55
CA HIS A 68 -18.47 -4.50 -4.92
C HIS A 68 -18.46 -3.84 -6.29
N ARG A 69 -19.43 -4.21 -7.13
CA ARG A 69 -19.49 -3.69 -8.50
C ARG A 69 -19.49 -2.18 -8.53
N LEU A 70 -20.17 -1.55 -7.58
CA LEU A 70 -20.23 -0.09 -7.53
C LEU A 70 -18.83 0.51 -7.31
N VAL A 71 -18.01 -0.13 -6.48
CA VAL A 71 -16.65 0.36 -6.27
C VAL A 71 -15.85 0.31 -7.56
N SER A 72 -16.00 -0.77 -8.32
CA SER A 72 -15.31 -0.88 -9.60
C SER A 72 -15.76 0.23 -10.56
N GLU A 73 -17.05 0.52 -10.57
CA GLU A 73 -17.57 1.60 -11.42
C GLU A 73 -17.05 2.96 -10.98
N ILE A 74 -16.90 3.17 -9.68
CA ILE A 74 -16.33 4.42 -9.18
C ILE A 74 -14.87 4.56 -9.62
N VAL A 75 -14.10 3.49 -9.47
CA VAL A 75 -12.69 3.51 -9.87
C VAL A 75 -12.57 3.81 -11.36
N ASP A 76 -13.41 3.17 -12.16
CA ASP A 76 -13.40 3.40 -13.60
C ASP A 76 -13.79 4.84 -13.94
N ALA A 77 -14.75 5.41 -13.21
CA ALA A 77 -15.16 6.78 -13.43
C ALA A 77 -14.02 7.77 -13.16
N TYR A 78 -13.31 7.56 -12.06
CA TYR A 78 -12.17 8.41 -11.75
C TYR A 78 -11.05 8.23 -12.77
N GLY A 79 -10.87 7.01 -13.25
CA GLY A 79 -9.89 6.76 -14.32
C GLY A 79 -10.21 7.54 -15.57
N ARG A 80 -11.49 7.55 -15.97
CA ARG A 80 -11.91 8.31 -17.14
C ARG A 80 -11.73 9.80 -16.94
N PHE A 81 -12.01 10.29 -15.74
CA PHE A 81 -11.83 11.71 -15.43
C PHE A 81 -10.34 12.07 -15.52
N ASP A 82 -9.49 11.25 -14.96
CA ASP A 82 -8.04 11.48 -15.02
C ASP A 82 -7.55 11.49 -16.46
N ASP A 83 -8.06 10.59 -17.29
CA ASP A 83 -7.69 10.54 -18.68
C ASP A 83 -8.16 11.79 -19.42
N SER A 84 -9.38 12.24 -19.13
CA SER A 84 -9.94 13.38 -19.84
C SER A 84 -9.18 14.68 -19.54
N VAL A 85 -8.58 14.80 -18.37
CA VAL A 85 -7.79 15.98 -18.02
C VAL A 85 -6.29 15.70 -18.07
N GLY A 86 -5.93 14.47 -18.44
CA GLY A 86 -4.55 14.04 -18.38
C GLY A 86 -3.60 14.83 -19.26
N GLY A 87 -4.06 15.17 -20.46
CA GLY A 87 -3.23 15.93 -21.36
C GLY A 87 -2.84 17.28 -20.79
N ASN A 88 -3.82 17.99 -20.25
CA ASN A 88 -3.55 19.27 -19.67
C ASN A 88 -2.67 19.14 -18.42
N ARG A 89 -2.95 18.13 -17.63
CA ARG A 89 -2.17 17.90 -16.43
C ARG A 89 -0.75 17.50 -16.77
N ALA A 90 -0.59 16.68 -17.77
CA ALA A 90 0.73 16.24 -18.17
C ALA A 90 1.61 17.41 -18.57
N SER A 91 1.06 18.37 -19.30
CA SER A 91 1.88 19.49 -19.73
C SER A 91 2.26 20.38 -18.56
N ARG A 92 1.47 20.41 -17.49
CA ARG A 92 1.78 21.25 -16.34
C ARG A 92 2.63 20.57 -15.30
N ARG A 93 2.71 19.26 -15.36
CA ARG A 93 3.41 18.53 -14.31
C ARG A 93 4.28 17.46 -14.91
N VAL A 94 5.07 17.86 -15.83
CA VAL A 94 5.92 16.94 -16.55
C VAL A 94 6.82 16.15 -15.61
N ASN A 95 7.12 16.72 -14.47
CA ASN A 95 7.97 16.04 -13.50
C ASN A 95 7.22 15.29 -12.44
N LYS A 96 5.92 15.27 -12.48
CA LYS A 96 5.18 14.65 -11.43
C LYS A 96 5.25 13.15 -11.53
N PRO A 97 5.65 12.47 -10.48
CA PRO A 97 5.56 11.02 -10.49
C PRO A 97 4.09 10.64 -10.44
N ARG A 98 3.84 9.45 -10.81
CA ARG A 98 2.51 9.01 -10.79
C ARG A 98 2.06 8.65 -9.49
N SER A 99 1.34 9.30 -8.92
CA SER A 99 0.76 8.86 -7.74
C SER A 99 -0.65 8.93 -7.85
N LEU A 100 -1.11 9.42 -8.15
CA LEU A 100 -2.47 9.45 -8.09
C LEU A 100 -3.09 8.87 -9.11
N ARG A 101 -2.39 8.95 -9.37
CA ARG A 101 -2.93 8.68 -10.08
C ARG A 101 -3.11 7.77 -10.21
N SER A 102 -2.71 8.27 -10.09
CA SER A 102 -3.14 7.61 -10.19
C SER A 102 -3.21 7.10 -10.28
N ASP A 103 -3.18 7.36 -10.09
CA ASP A 103 -3.51 6.98 -9.97
C ASP A 103 -3.76 6.62 -10.04
N ARG A 104 -3.84 6.61 -9.75
CA ARG A 104 -4.20 6.51 -9.54
C ARG A 104 -4.32 6.21 -9.51
#